data_e8c713459f1c0321bf641f362f835568
#
_entry.id   e8c713459f1c0321bf641f362f835568
#
_cell.length_a   1.000
_cell.length_b   1.000
_cell.length_c   1.000
_cell.angle_alpha   90.00
_cell.angle_beta   90.00
_cell.angle_gamma   90.00
#
_symmetry.space_group_name_H-M   'P 1'
#
loop_
_entity.id
_entity.type
_entity.pdbx_description
1 polymer ?
#
loop_
_entity_poly.entity_id
_entity_poly.type
_entity_poly.pdbx_seq_one_letter_code
_entity_poly.pdbx_strand_id
1 'polypeptide(L)'
;MVLKYFLETFKSRKATLNPIMSNSTPTARIKIGYDLAEVCRAAAGEIQRMADRSATPAKPLTFALSGGSTPRSLHAILAGDPAVRDRLPWHRLHFFWGDERHVPSDDPQSNYRMAYETLLSLAPVPTQNIHRVPAEEPDAALAAEKYEQELQAFFKLEAGQPPRFDCILLGMGPDGHTASLFPGTEALHETKRLVVANWVEKFKTYRITLTVPVLNHADLIVFLVSGAEKAEALKEVLQGDYRPDRFPAQLIRPDNGKLLWIVDKAAARYLTHSIII
;
A
#
# COMPACT_ATOMS: atom_id res chain seq x y z
N MET A 1 -38.26 0.77 -71.65
CA MET A 1 -37.56 2.03 -71.94
C MET A 1 -36.90 2.52 -70.65
N VAL A 2 -35.68 2.21 -70.51
CA VAL A 2 -34.53 2.70 -69.79
C VAL A 2 -34.80 3.37 -68.46
N LEU A 3 -34.47 2.64 -67.39
CA LEU A 3 -34.17 3.16 -66.01
C LEU A 3 -32.67 3.11 -65.84
N LYS A 4 -32.04 4.28 -65.67
CA LYS A 4 -30.60 4.40 -65.35
C LYS A 4 -30.39 4.65 -63.91
N TYR A 5 -29.45 3.89 -63.38
CA TYR A 5 -28.82 3.86 -62.06
C TYR A 5 -28.39 5.21 -61.42
N PHE A 6 -28.55 5.30 -60.13
CA PHE A 6 -27.66 6.09 -59.29
C PHE A 6 -27.20 5.23 -58.12
N LEU A 7 -25.94 4.83 -58.17
CA LEU A 7 -25.18 4.27 -57.07
C LEU A 7 -24.56 5.44 -56.32
N GLU A 8 -25.08 5.77 -55.14
CA GLU A 8 -24.37 6.62 -54.20
C GLU A 8 -23.68 5.76 -53.13
N THR A 9 -22.37 5.91 -53.14
CA THR A 9 -21.42 5.30 -52.26
C THR A 9 -21.61 5.81 -50.82
N PHE A 10 -22.09 4.95 -49.96
CA PHE A 10 -22.00 5.17 -48.51
C PHE A 10 -20.54 5.04 -48.06
N LYS A 11 -19.85 6.18 -47.85
CA LYS A 11 -18.60 6.23 -47.13
C LYS A 11 -18.87 5.84 -45.69
N SER A 12 -18.44 4.65 -45.31
CA SER A 12 -18.35 4.15 -43.97
C SER A 12 -17.53 5.12 -43.13
N ARG A 13 -18.18 5.84 -42.23
CA ARG A 13 -17.50 6.47 -41.07
C ARG A 13 -17.06 5.33 -40.16
N LYS A 14 -15.75 5.08 -40.12
CA LYS A 14 -15.13 4.32 -39.03
C LYS A 14 -15.43 5.05 -37.74
N ALA A 15 -16.41 4.56 -36.99
CA ALA A 15 -16.52 4.87 -35.58
C ALA A 15 -15.28 4.28 -34.93
N THR A 16 -14.41 5.16 -34.41
CA THR A 16 -13.36 4.80 -33.47
C THR A 16 -14.07 4.27 -32.22
N LEU A 17 -14.16 2.96 -32.12
CA LEU A 17 -14.46 2.28 -30.87
C LEU A 17 -13.33 2.63 -29.91
N ASN A 18 -13.61 3.53 -28.95
CA ASN A 18 -12.80 3.63 -27.74
C ASN A 18 -12.72 2.21 -27.15
N PRO A 19 -11.53 1.72 -26.79
CA PRO A 19 -11.46 0.46 -26.10
C PRO A 19 -12.26 0.61 -24.81
N ILE A 20 -13.32 -0.19 -24.69
CA ILE A 20 -14.00 -0.42 -23.42
C ILE A 20 -12.91 -0.99 -22.52
N MET A 21 -12.39 -0.16 -21.58
CA MET A 21 -11.55 -0.66 -20.50
C MET A 21 -12.35 -1.76 -19.83
N SER A 22 -11.87 -2.99 -19.94
CA SER A 22 -12.41 -4.11 -19.19
C SER A 22 -12.21 -3.78 -17.71
N ASN A 23 -13.28 -3.44 -17.01
CA ASN A 23 -13.34 -3.30 -15.56
C ASN A 23 -13.19 -4.68 -14.91
N SER A 24 -12.07 -5.36 -15.15
CA SER A 24 -11.66 -6.46 -14.29
C SER A 24 -11.01 -5.83 -13.07
N THR A 25 -11.82 -5.51 -12.08
CA THR A 25 -11.33 -5.22 -10.73
C THR A 25 -10.35 -6.34 -10.35
N PRO A 26 -9.08 -6.05 -10.01
CA PRO A 26 -8.17 -7.11 -9.60
C PRO A 26 -8.83 -7.87 -8.45
N THR A 27 -8.93 -9.19 -8.58
CA THR A 27 -9.60 -10.04 -7.59
C THR A 27 -8.82 -9.95 -6.28
N ALA A 28 -9.30 -9.13 -5.36
CA ALA A 28 -8.71 -9.00 -4.04
C ALA A 28 -8.86 -10.34 -3.32
N ARG A 29 -7.76 -10.90 -2.86
CA ARG A 29 -7.79 -12.12 -2.03
C ARG A 29 -7.96 -11.72 -0.57
N ILE A 30 -8.84 -12.41 0.15
CA ILE A 30 -9.09 -12.16 1.56
C ILE A 30 -8.74 -13.41 2.36
N LYS A 31 -7.91 -13.24 3.39
CA LYS A 31 -7.60 -14.28 4.39
C LYS A 31 -8.16 -13.84 5.73
N ILE A 32 -8.99 -14.69 6.35
CA ILE A 32 -9.54 -14.40 7.66
C ILE A 32 -8.85 -15.29 8.70
N GLY A 33 -8.09 -14.65 9.60
CA GLY A 33 -7.54 -15.28 10.79
C GLY A 33 -8.53 -15.22 11.95
N TYR A 34 -8.35 -16.09 12.93
CA TYR A 34 -9.18 -16.08 14.13
C TYR A 34 -8.99 -14.80 14.95
N ASP A 35 -7.73 -14.37 15.09
CA ASP A 35 -7.29 -13.25 15.92
C ASP A 35 -6.10 -12.51 15.29
N LEU A 36 -5.61 -11.48 15.98
CA LEU A 36 -4.43 -10.70 15.58
C LEU A 36 -3.19 -11.59 15.38
N ALA A 37 -3.01 -12.62 16.21
CA ALA A 37 -1.83 -13.47 16.10
C ALA A 37 -1.83 -14.29 14.82
N GLU A 38 -3.01 -14.82 14.40
CA GLU A 38 -3.14 -15.49 13.10
C GLU A 38 -2.97 -14.54 11.91
N VAL A 39 -3.51 -13.32 12.00
CA VAL A 39 -3.27 -12.26 11.00
C VAL A 39 -1.77 -12.01 10.81
N CYS A 40 -1.04 -11.84 11.91
CA CYS A 40 0.41 -11.59 11.85
C CYS A 40 1.19 -12.81 11.35
N ARG A 41 0.86 -14.04 11.75
CA ARG A 41 1.48 -15.27 11.22
C ARG A 41 1.24 -15.43 9.71
N ALA A 42 0.01 -15.17 9.26
CA ALA A 42 -0.32 -15.22 7.83
C ALA A 42 0.47 -14.18 7.03
N ALA A 43 0.62 -12.96 7.56
CA ALA A 43 1.42 -11.90 6.94
C ALA A 43 2.91 -12.26 6.89
N ALA A 44 3.48 -12.78 7.99
CA ALA A 44 4.87 -13.24 8.01
C ALA A 44 5.12 -14.34 6.96
N GLY A 45 4.18 -15.26 6.80
CA GLY A 45 4.24 -16.28 5.74
C GLY A 45 4.18 -15.72 4.32
N GLU A 46 3.46 -14.62 4.07
CA GLU A 46 3.47 -13.95 2.75
C GLU A 46 4.80 -13.26 2.48
N ILE A 47 5.38 -12.61 3.50
CA ILE A 47 6.70 -11.97 3.40
C ILE A 47 7.78 -13.02 3.11
N GLN A 48 7.76 -14.18 3.79
CA GLN A 48 8.68 -15.29 3.49
C GLN A 48 8.50 -15.78 2.05
N ARG A 49 7.25 -16.00 1.61
CA ARG A 49 6.97 -16.43 0.22
C ARG A 49 7.43 -15.41 -0.81
N MET A 50 7.32 -14.11 -0.53
CA MET A 50 7.86 -13.05 -1.39
C MET A 50 9.38 -13.17 -1.48
N ALA A 51 10.06 -13.33 -0.35
CA ALA A 51 11.51 -13.50 -0.30
C ALA A 51 11.99 -14.74 -1.05
N ASP A 52 11.29 -15.87 -0.89
CA ASP A 52 11.60 -17.16 -1.54
C ASP A 52 11.39 -17.11 -3.07
N ARG A 53 10.42 -16.31 -3.55
CA ARG A 53 10.12 -16.17 -4.99
C ARG A 53 11.10 -15.28 -5.75
N SER A 54 11.90 -14.51 -5.06
CA SER A 54 12.87 -13.63 -5.71
C SER A 54 13.96 -14.44 -6.40
N ALA A 55 13.77 -14.65 -7.69
CA ALA A 55 14.63 -15.50 -8.54
C ALA A 55 16.09 -15.01 -8.66
N THR A 56 16.36 -13.75 -8.28
CA THR A 56 17.67 -13.14 -8.40
C THR A 56 18.29 -12.92 -7.01
N PRO A 57 19.23 -13.75 -6.57
CA PRO A 57 19.83 -13.63 -5.23
C PRO A 57 20.49 -12.28 -4.93
N ALA A 58 20.91 -11.55 -5.96
CA ALA A 58 21.60 -10.26 -5.83
C ALA A 58 20.65 -9.04 -5.84
N LYS A 59 19.35 -9.21 -6.21
CA LYS A 59 18.42 -8.07 -6.29
C LYS A 59 17.95 -7.68 -4.89
N PRO A 60 17.98 -6.37 -4.52
CA PRO A 60 17.30 -5.87 -3.34
C PRO A 60 15.82 -6.28 -3.31
N LEU A 61 15.28 -6.51 -2.11
CA LEU A 61 13.87 -6.72 -1.86
C LEU A 61 13.32 -5.49 -1.14
N THR A 62 12.40 -4.80 -1.76
CA THR A 62 11.88 -3.52 -1.29
C THR A 62 10.57 -3.69 -0.52
N PHE A 63 10.57 -3.25 0.73
CA PHE A 63 9.48 -3.47 1.66
C PHE A 63 9.06 -2.16 2.33
N ALA A 64 7.87 -1.65 1.98
CA ALA A 64 7.33 -0.47 2.62
C ALA A 64 6.51 -0.86 3.85
N LEU A 65 6.93 -0.36 5.01
CA LEU A 65 6.29 -0.58 6.30
C LEU A 65 5.13 0.40 6.53
N SER A 66 4.23 0.04 7.44
CA SER A 66 3.19 0.92 7.96
C SER A 66 3.25 1.01 9.47
N GLY A 67 2.65 2.07 10.02
CA GLY A 67 2.49 2.26 11.45
C GLY A 67 1.28 1.52 12.04
N GLY A 68 1.16 1.56 13.36
CA GLY A 68 0.01 1.05 14.10
C GLY A 68 0.27 -0.24 14.88
N SER A 69 -0.74 -0.67 15.64
CA SER A 69 -0.64 -1.81 16.56
C SER A 69 -0.49 -3.15 15.83
N THR A 70 -1.18 -3.35 14.72
CA THR A 70 -1.11 -4.60 13.95
C THR A 70 0.27 -4.81 13.32
N PRO A 71 0.88 -3.83 12.61
CA PRO A 71 2.26 -3.93 12.17
C PRO A 71 3.27 -4.13 13.31
N ARG A 72 3.10 -3.46 14.46
CA ARG A 72 3.94 -3.71 15.66
C ARG A 72 3.95 -5.18 16.06
N SER A 73 2.79 -5.83 16.08
CA SER A 73 2.67 -7.25 16.41
C SER A 73 3.29 -8.16 15.35
N LEU A 74 3.20 -7.80 14.07
CA LEU A 74 3.90 -8.50 12.97
C LEU A 74 5.41 -8.39 13.12
N HIS A 75 5.93 -7.21 13.44
CA HIS A 75 7.35 -6.97 13.65
C HIS A 75 7.93 -7.90 14.75
N ALA A 76 7.17 -8.09 15.85
CA ALA A 76 7.58 -9.01 16.91
C ALA A 76 7.71 -10.46 16.43
N ILE A 77 6.91 -10.90 15.47
CA ILE A 77 7.04 -12.24 14.86
C ILE A 77 8.24 -12.27 13.90
N LEU A 78 8.40 -11.25 13.05
CA LEU A 78 9.49 -11.21 12.07
C LEU A 78 10.86 -11.21 12.75
N ALA A 79 11.02 -10.47 13.87
CA ALA A 79 12.28 -10.37 14.59
C ALA A 79 12.47 -11.46 15.65
N GLY A 80 11.38 -11.91 16.28
CA GLY A 80 11.43 -12.74 17.49
C GLY A 80 11.24 -14.24 17.25
N ASP A 81 10.49 -14.64 16.20
CA ASP A 81 10.27 -16.05 15.89
C ASP A 81 11.45 -16.61 15.04
N PRO A 82 12.28 -17.50 15.59
CA PRO A 82 13.42 -18.06 14.82
C PRO A 82 12.99 -18.75 13.53
N ALA A 83 11.81 -19.40 13.49
CA ALA A 83 11.31 -20.06 12.29
C ALA A 83 10.99 -19.08 11.15
N VAL A 84 10.78 -17.81 11.47
CA VAL A 84 10.56 -16.72 10.51
C VAL A 84 11.84 -15.93 10.28
N ARG A 85 12.44 -15.43 11.36
CA ARG A 85 13.62 -14.56 11.35
C ARG A 85 14.78 -15.16 10.57
N ASP A 86 15.12 -16.43 10.85
CA ASP A 86 16.32 -17.07 10.30
C ASP A 86 16.17 -17.46 8.82
N ARG A 87 14.95 -17.38 8.29
CA ARG A 87 14.65 -17.61 6.86
C ARG A 87 14.60 -16.35 6.02
N LEU A 88 14.55 -15.18 6.65
CA LEU A 88 14.49 -13.92 5.89
C LEU A 88 15.87 -13.45 5.47
N PRO A 89 16.06 -13.05 4.20
CA PRO A 89 17.33 -12.56 3.68
C PRO A 89 17.54 -11.09 4.09
N TRP A 90 17.78 -10.83 5.36
CA TRP A 90 17.88 -9.49 5.94
C TRP A 90 18.85 -8.57 5.20
N HIS A 91 19.96 -9.10 4.70
CA HIS A 91 20.95 -8.33 3.95
C HIS A 91 20.44 -7.81 2.60
N ARG A 92 19.32 -8.35 2.10
CA ARG A 92 18.65 -7.92 0.85
C ARG A 92 17.41 -7.10 1.08
N LEU A 93 16.81 -7.16 2.28
CA LEU A 93 15.60 -6.42 2.61
C LEU A 93 15.93 -4.94 2.81
N HIS A 94 15.35 -4.09 1.98
CA HIS A 94 15.40 -2.65 2.09
C HIS A 94 14.06 -2.14 2.59
N PHE A 95 14.10 -1.41 3.69
CA PHE A 95 12.91 -0.95 4.40
C PHE A 95 12.63 0.51 4.10
N PHE A 96 11.40 0.77 3.71
CA PHE A 96 10.81 2.07 3.43
C PHE A 96 9.56 2.26 4.29
N TRP A 97 8.91 3.44 4.19
CA TRP A 97 7.65 3.71 4.88
C TRP A 97 6.58 4.15 3.88
N GLY A 98 5.37 3.59 4.01
CA GLY A 98 4.20 3.98 3.22
C GLY A 98 3.67 5.35 3.64
N ASP A 99 3.83 5.69 4.95
CA ASP A 99 3.53 6.99 5.51
C ASP A 99 4.32 7.23 6.80
N GLU A 100 4.45 8.49 7.18
CA GLU A 100 5.07 8.88 8.43
C GLU A 100 4.36 10.09 9.04
N ARG A 101 4.45 10.21 10.37
CA ARG A 101 4.00 11.37 11.12
C ARG A 101 5.06 12.44 11.04
N HIS A 102 4.65 13.68 10.81
CA HIS A 102 5.57 14.82 10.74
C HIS A 102 6.04 15.20 12.15
N VAL A 103 6.93 14.40 12.68
CA VAL A 103 7.54 14.49 14.02
C VAL A 103 9.00 14.03 13.96
N PRO A 104 9.84 14.36 14.95
CA PRO A 104 11.20 13.83 15.07
C PRO A 104 11.22 12.30 15.05
N SER A 105 12.32 11.73 14.57
CA SER A 105 12.47 10.27 14.41
C SER A 105 12.47 9.49 15.73
N ASP A 106 12.69 10.16 16.86
CA ASP A 106 12.66 9.63 18.23
C ASP A 106 11.33 9.92 18.95
N ASP A 107 10.37 10.59 18.29
CA ASP A 107 9.05 10.85 18.87
C ASP A 107 8.25 9.55 19.04
N PRO A 108 7.49 9.37 20.14
CA PRO A 108 6.64 8.19 20.36
C PRO A 108 5.60 7.94 19.26
N GLN A 109 5.23 8.95 18.47
CA GLN A 109 4.31 8.82 17.37
C GLN A 109 4.98 8.39 16.06
N SER A 110 6.32 8.42 15.96
CA SER A 110 7.03 8.07 14.74
C SER A 110 6.83 6.60 14.35
N ASN A 111 6.46 6.36 13.11
CA ASN A 111 6.39 5.02 12.52
C ASN A 111 7.79 4.40 12.40
N TYR A 112 8.79 5.23 12.08
CA TYR A 112 10.19 4.80 12.06
C TYR A 112 10.64 4.33 13.44
N ARG A 113 10.41 5.12 14.50
CA ARG A 113 10.76 4.72 15.87
C ARG A 113 10.12 3.38 16.24
N MET A 114 8.82 3.24 15.97
CA MET A 114 8.12 1.98 16.23
C MET A 114 8.78 0.81 15.50
N ALA A 115 9.09 0.96 14.21
CA ALA A 115 9.74 -0.09 13.43
C ALA A 115 11.16 -0.38 13.93
N TYR A 116 11.91 0.65 14.30
CA TYR A 116 13.25 0.51 14.86
C TYR A 116 13.23 -0.31 16.16
N GLU A 117 12.38 0.06 17.12
CA GLU A 117 12.28 -0.60 18.42
C GLU A 117 11.75 -2.05 18.32
N THR A 118 10.89 -2.36 17.36
CA THR A 118 10.20 -3.66 17.31
C THR A 118 10.70 -4.62 16.24
N LEU A 119 11.53 -4.13 15.30
CA LEU A 119 12.03 -4.93 14.17
C LEU A 119 13.51 -4.65 13.88
N LEU A 120 13.84 -3.40 13.50
CA LEU A 120 15.10 -3.11 12.82
C LEU A 120 16.32 -3.22 13.74
N SER A 121 16.17 -2.90 15.04
CA SER A 121 17.22 -3.08 16.04
C SER A 121 17.36 -4.52 16.54
N LEU A 122 16.34 -5.37 16.29
CA LEU A 122 16.27 -6.74 16.80
C LEU A 122 16.63 -7.79 15.73
N ALA A 123 16.68 -7.40 14.47
CA ALA A 123 17.03 -8.25 13.34
C ALA A 123 18.35 -7.77 12.70
N PRO A 124 19.09 -8.63 11.99
CA PRO A 124 20.39 -8.26 11.40
C PRO A 124 20.21 -7.44 10.12
N VAL A 125 19.48 -6.32 10.21
CA VAL A 125 19.25 -5.39 9.11
C VAL A 125 20.44 -4.46 8.95
N PRO A 126 21.10 -4.40 7.78
CA PRO A 126 22.14 -3.42 7.53
C PRO A 126 21.57 -1.99 7.57
N THR A 127 22.27 -1.05 8.20
CA THR A 127 21.80 0.33 8.35
C THR A 127 21.55 1.00 7.00
N GLN A 128 22.36 0.72 5.99
CA GLN A 128 22.19 1.22 4.62
C GLN A 128 20.92 0.71 3.91
N ASN A 129 20.23 -0.27 4.48
CA ASN A 129 18.98 -0.80 3.95
C ASN A 129 17.74 -0.12 4.57
N ILE A 130 17.95 0.91 5.39
CA ILE A 130 16.87 1.63 6.10
C ILE A 130 16.71 3.01 5.46
N HIS A 131 15.62 3.20 4.72
CA HIS A 131 15.29 4.38 3.95
C HIS A 131 14.09 5.10 4.60
N ARG A 132 14.35 5.81 5.69
CA ARG A 132 13.28 6.47 6.45
C ARG A 132 12.87 7.81 5.83
N VAL A 133 11.63 8.22 6.11
CA VAL A 133 11.17 9.58 5.84
C VAL A 133 11.92 10.56 6.74
N PRO A 134 12.52 11.66 6.23
CA PRO A 134 13.17 12.68 7.05
C PRO A 134 12.13 13.62 7.69
N ALA A 135 11.25 13.06 8.54
CA ALA A 135 10.08 13.74 9.09
C ALA A 135 10.39 14.78 10.16
N GLU A 136 11.64 14.88 10.60
CA GLU A 136 12.16 15.95 11.46
C GLU A 136 12.43 17.26 10.71
N GLU A 137 12.38 17.26 9.37
CA GLU A 137 12.46 18.46 8.57
C GLU A 137 11.33 19.42 8.94
N PRO A 138 11.61 20.69 9.29
CA PRO A 138 10.57 21.62 9.77
C PRO A 138 9.44 21.86 8.77
N ASP A 139 9.77 21.84 7.47
CA ASP A 139 8.79 21.93 6.39
C ASP A 139 8.37 20.54 5.93
N ALA A 140 7.10 20.20 6.14
CA ALA A 140 6.54 18.91 5.74
C ALA A 140 6.60 18.67 4.23
N ALA A 141 6.47 19.73 3.41
CA ALA A 141 6.58 19.61 1.96
C ALA A 141 8.01 19.28 1.55
N LEU A 142 9.01 19.91 2.20
CA LEU A 142 10.42 19.61 1.97
C LEU A 142 10.78 18.19 2.45
N ALA A 143 10.20 17.72 3.58
CA ALA A 143 10.37 16.34 4.02
C ALA A 143 9.84 15.34 2.97
N ALA A 144 8.67 15.61 2.42
CA ALA A 144 8.08 14.80 1.34
C ALA A 144 8.95 14.81 0.07
N GLU A 145 9.47 15.97 -0.32
CA GLU A 145 10.35 16.11 -1.47
C GLU A 145 11.67 15.33 -1.31
N LYS A 146 12.30 15.44 -0.15
CA LYS A 146 13.54 14.69 0.16
C LYS A 146 13.30 13.18 0.12
N TYR A 147 12.17 12.71 0.62
CA TYR A 147 11.84 11.30 0.55
C TYR A 147 11.53 10.84 -0.88
N GLU A 148 10.86 11.67 -1.67
CA GLU A 148 10.67 11.42 -3.10
C GLU A 148 12.00 11.30 -3.86
N GLN A 149 12.98 12.18 -3.57
CA GLN A 149 14.33 12.12 -4.16
C GLN A 149 15.05 10.82 -3.76
N GLU A 150 14.94 10.38 -2.51
CA GLU A 150 15.48 9.10 -2.05
C GLU A 150 14.89 7.93 -2.84
N LEU A 151 13.56 7.90 -3.06
CA LEU A 151 12.90 6.88 -3.87
C LEU A 151 13.38 6.92 -5.32
N GLN A 152 13.47 8.11 -5.92
CA GLN A 152 13.95 8.28 -7.29
C GLN A 152 15.37 7.74 -7.46
N ALA A 153 16.26 8.08 -6.53
CA ALA A 153 17.65 7.66 -6.56
C ALA A 153 17.80 6.14 -6.37
N PHE A 154 17.11 5.55 -5.37
CA PHE A 154 17.18 4.13 -5.08
C PHE A 154 16.63 3.27 -6.22
N PHE A 155 15.45 3.59 -6.72
CA PHE A 155 14.79 2.84 -7.80
C PHE A 155 15.30 3.23 -9.19
N LYS A 156 16.17 4.25 -9.31
CA LYS A 156 16.70 4.78 -10.58
C LYS A 156 15.58 5.12 -11.56
N LEU A 157 14.59 5.88 -11.06
CA LEU A 157 13.37 6.17 -11.82
C LEU A 157 13.63 7.20 -12.93
N GLU A 158 13.00 6.99 -14.07
CA GLU A 158 12.82 8.03 -15.07
C GLU A 158 11.71 9.00 -14.64
N ALA A 159 11.71 10.19 -15.24
CA ALA A 159 10.71 11.21 -14.92
C ALA A 159 9.27 10.68 -15.09
N GLY A 160 8.48 10.81 -14.04
CA GLY A 160 7.07 10.38 -14.01
C GLY A 160 6.84 8.88 -13.79
N GLN A 161 7.87 8.08 -13.59
CA GLN A 161 7.72 6.67 -13.26
C GLN A 161 7.53 6.48 -11.75
N PRO A 162 6.50 5.74 -11.30
CA PRO A 162 6.40 5.34 -9.91
C PRO A 162 7.36 4.18 -9.59
N PRO A 163 7.90 4.11 -8.36
CA PRO A 163 8.70 2.99 -7.90
C PRO A 163 7.86 1.72 -7.84
N ARG A 164 8.49 0.57 -8.11
CA ARG A 164 7.83 -0.72 -7.99
C ARG A 164 8.36 -1.48 -6.77
N PHE A 165 7.62 -1.38 -5.68
CA PHE A 165 7.94 -2.11 -4.45
C PHE A 165 7.60 -3.60 -4.60
N ASP A 166 8.44 -4.48 -4.05
CA ASP A 166 8.14 -5.91 -3.98
C ASP A 166 6.97 -6.18 -3.01
N CYS A 167 6.89 -5.43 -1.90
CA CYS A 167 5.77 -5.48 -0.97
C CYS A 167 5.50 -4.15 -0.29
N ILE A 168 4.24 -3.78 -0.17
CA ILE A 168 3.76 -2.68 0.66
C ILE A 168 2.79 -3.22 1.70
N LEU A 169 3.08 -2.96 2.98
CA LEU A 169 2.12 -3.17 4.06
C LEU A 169 1.24 -1.95 4.23
N LEU A 170 -0.05 -2.17 4.37
CA LEU A 170 -1.03 -1.15 4.66
C LEU A 170 -1.89 -1.55 5.86
N GLY A 171 -2.22 -0.57 6.69
CA GLY A 171 -3.31 -0.66 7.64
C GLY A 171 -4.57 -0.01 7.10
N MET A 172 -5.66 -0.11 7.84
CA MET A 172 -6.89 0.62 7.57
C MET A 172 -7.43 1.24 8.86
N GLY A 173 -7.80 2.51 8.81
CA GLY A 173 -8.46 3.20 9.90
C GLY A 173 -9.95 2.83 10.02
N PRO A 174 -10.61 3.17 11.15
CA PRO A 174 -12.04 2.97 11.31
C PRO A 174 -12.89 3.89 10.41
N ASP A 175 -12.29 4.89 9.80
CA ASP A 175 -12.84 5.80 8.79
C ASP A 175 -12.49 5.39 7.35
N GLY A 176 -11.86 4.22 7.16
CA GLY A 176 -11.48 3.68 5.86
C GLY A 176 -10.24 4.32 5.23
N HIS A 177 -9.49 5.17 5.98
CA HIS A 177 -8.19 5.68 5.50
C HIS A 177 -7.15 4.56 5.44
N THR A 178 -6.15 4.73 4.57
CA THR A 178 -4.97 3.87 4.51
C THR A 178 -3.72 4.72 4.26
N ALA A 179 -2.54 4.23 4.69
CA ALA A 179 -1.36 5.07 4.80
C ALA A 179 -1.75 6.39 5.52
N SER A 180 -1.42 7.55 4.92
CA SER A 180 -1.98 8.82 5.39
C SER A 180 -2.91 9.48 4.35
N LEU A 181 -3.61 8.66 3.58
CA LEU A 181 -4.70 9.06 2.66
C LEU A 181 -6.01 9.11 3.43
N PHE A 182 -6.36 10.27 3.98
CA PHE A 182 -7.57 10.48 4.80
C PHE A 182 -8.76 10.94 3.99
N PRO A 183 -10.01 10.65 4.43
CA PRO A 183 -11.21 11.12 3.75
C PRO A 183 -11.19 12.62 3.51
N GLY A 184 -11.51 13.03 2.27
CA GLY A 184 -11.65 14.44 1.86
C GLY A 184 -10.35 15.24 1.83
N THR A 185 -9.18 14.61 1.87
CA THR A 185 -7.88 15.30 1.76
C THR A 185 -7.38 15.37 0.32
N GLU A 186 -6.56 16.37 0.02
CA GLU A 186 -6.02 16.58 -1.34
C GLU A 186 -5.13 15.45 -1.83
N ALA A 187 -4.44 14.75 -0.92
CA ALA A 187 -3.58 13.62 -1.26
C ALA A 187 -4.30 12.48 -2.00
N LEU A 188 -5.65 12.39 -1.89
CA LEU A 188 -6.45 11.40 -2.61
C LEU A 188 -6.42 11.59 -4.14
N HIS A 189 -6.19 12.83 -4.59
CA HIS A 189 -6.24 13.22 -5.99
C HIS A 189 -4.85 13.48 -6.60
N GLU A 190 -3.78 13.27 -5.81
CA GLU A 190 -2.42 13.44 -6.31
C GLU A 190 -2.05 12.32 -7.30
N THR A 191 -1.61 12.71 -8.49
CA THR A 191 -1.32 11.77 -9.59
C THR A 191 0.09 11.93 -10.18
N LYS A 192 0.86 12.94 -9.75
CA LYS A 192 2.17 13.28 -10.33
C LYS A 192 3.33 13.04 -9.37
N ARG A 193 3.15 13.45 -8.11
CA ARG A 193 4.17 13.28 -7.08
C ARG A 193 4.20 11.84 -6.58
N LEU A 194 5.36 11.39 -6.14
CA LEU A 194 5.49 10.08 -5.49
C LEU A 194 5.15 10.15 -4.01
N VAL A 195 5.49 11.29 -3.39
CA VAL A 195 5.30 11.54 -1.95
C VAL A 195 4.72 12.93 -1.77
N VAL A 196 3.79 13.06 -0.85
CA VAL A 196 3.19 14.36 -0.49
C VAL A 196 3.09 14.56 1.02
N ALA A 197 3.15 15.83 1.42
CA ALA A 197 2.73 16.27 2.74
C ALA A 197 1.21 16.49 2.73
N ASN A 198 0.48 15.72 3.50
CA ASN A 198 -0.97 15.78 3.59
C ASN A 198 -1.41 16.39 4.93
N TRP A 199 -2.10 17.53 4.90
CA TRP A 199 -2.69 18.11 6.10
C TRP A 199 -3.91 17.29 6.54
N VAL A 200 -3.91 16.86 7.80
CA VAL A 200 -5.00 16.09 8.37
C VAL A 200 -5.70 16.89 9.45
N GLU A 201 -6.82 17.51 9.09
CA GLU A 201 -7.57 18.42 9.94
C GLU A 201 -7.96 17.80 11.29
N LYS A 202 -8.33 16.51 11.29
CA LYS A 202 -8.66 15.74 12.49
C LYS A 202 -7.56 15.73 13.55
N PHE A 203 -6.29 15.78 13.12
CA PHE A 203 -5.12 15.72 14.00
C PHE A 203 -4.37 17.05 14.08
N LYS A 204 -4.80 18.07 13.32
CA LYS A 204 -4.12 19.38 13.23
C LYS A 204 -2.63 19.28 12.95
N THR A 205 -2.25 18.36 12.04
CA THR A 205 -0.86 18.11 11.70
C THR A 205 -0.71 17.58 10.30
N TYR A 206 0.50 17.71 9.74
CA TYR A 206 0.87 17.06 8.50
C TYR A 206 1.20 15.58 8.70
N ARG A 207 1.00 14.83 7.64
CA ARG A 207 1.47 13.47 7.43
C ARG A 207 2.26 13.46 6.13
N ILE A 208 3.31 12.64 6.05
CA ILE A 208 4.04 12.41 4.82
C ILE A 208 3.62 11.04 4.30
N THR A 209 3.16 10.95 3.06
CA THR A 209 2.55 9.72 2.54
C THR A 209 2.95 9.44 1.10
N LEU A 210 3.14 8.16 0.79
CA LEU A 210 3.15 7.71 -0.60
C LEU A 210 1.79 8.00 -1.24
N THR A 211 1.80 8.34 -2.53
CA THR A 211 0.60 8.65 -3.30
C THR A 211 -0.09 7.38 -3.84
N VAL A 212 -1.33 7.51 -4.27
CA VAL A 212 -2.10 6.40 -4.85
C VAL A 212 -1.38 5.72 -6.02
N PRO A 213 -0.78 6.45 -6.99
CA PRO A 213 -0.01 5.81 -8.07
C PRO A 213 1.14 4.94 -7.58
N VAL A 214 1.89 5.40 -6.56
CA VAL A 214 3.00 4.63 -5.98
C VAL A 214 2.49 3.36 -5.31
N LEU A 215 1.45 3.48 -4.49
CA LEU A 215 0.86 2.34 -3.80
C LEU A 215 0.35 1.28 -4.78
N ASN A 216 -0.35 1.71 -5.84
CA ASN A 216 -0.93 0.80 -6.84
C ASN A 216 0.10 0.17 -7.79
N HIS A 217 1.33 0.68 -7.81
CA HIS A 217 2.38 0.12 -8.67
C HIS A 217 3.18 -1.02 -8.03
N ALA A 218 2.89 -1.40 -6.79
CA ALA A 218 3.58 -2.49 -6.07
C ALA A 218 3.26 -3.89 -6.64
N ASP A 219 4.21 -4.83 -6.50
CA ASP A 219 4.02 -6.23 -6.86
C ASP A 219 3.05 -6.95 -5.91
N LEU A 220 3.10 -6.61 -4.62
CA LEU A 220 2.22 -7.14 -3.59
C LEU A 220 1.83 -6.03 -2.62
N ILE A 221 0.53 -5.85 -2.43
CA ILE A 221 -0.04 -5.01 -1.37
C ILE A 221 -0.72 -5.92 -0.37
N VAL A 222 -0.36 -5.77 0.91
CA VAL A 222 -0.95 -6.52 2.00
C VAL A 222 -1.62 -5.57 2.98
N PHE A 223 -2.93 -5.60 3.05
CA PHE A 223 -3.67 -4.96 4.12
C PHE A 223 -3.70 -5.85 5.37
N LEU A 224 -3.35 -5.27 6.50
CA LEU A 224 -3.46 -5.89 7.82
C LEU A 224 -4.53 -5.18 8.62
N VAL A 225 -5.67 -5.85 8.86
CA VAL A 225 -6.80 -5.24 9.55
C VAL A 225 -7.28 -6.13 10.68
N SER A 226 -7.20 -5.63 11.90
CA SER A 226 -7.61 -6.33 13.12
C SER A 226 -8.40 -5.39 14.01
N GLY A 227 -9.47 -5.94 14.62
CA GLY A 227 -10.30 -5.24 15.58
C GLY A 227 -11.70 -4.92 15.08
N ALA A 228 -12.66 -5.06 16.01
CA ALA A 228 -14.09 -4.89 15.71
C ALA A 228 -14.47 -3.47 15.27
N GLU A 229 -13.69 -2.47 15.70
CA GLU A 229 -13.89 -1.05 15.33
C GLU A 229 -13.60 -0.77 13.84
N LYS A 230 -13.00 -1.72 13.14
CA LYS A 230 -12.73 -1.63 11.70
C LYS A 230 -13.85 -2.24 10.85
N ALA A 231 -14.75 -3.03 11.45
CA ALA A 231 -15.66 -3.92 10.73
C ALA A 231 -16.61 -3.18 9.76
N GLU A 232 -17.14 -2.03 10.17
CA GLU A 232 -18.03 -1.25 9.30
C GLU A 232 -17.30 -0.68 8.11
N ALA A 233 -16.14 -0.03 8.36
CA ALA A 233 -15.32 0.51 7.29
C ALA A 233 -14.81 -0.59 6.35
N LEU A 234 -14.41 -1.74 6.87
CA LEU A 234 -13.95 -2.88 6.06
C LEU A 234 -15.06 -3.39 5.14
N LYS A 235 -16.31 -3.50 5.64
CA LYS A 235 -17.45 -3.85 4.81
C LYS A 235 -17.69 -2.85 3.69
N GLU A 236 -17.69 -1.56 4.01
CA GLU A 236 -17.88 -0.50 3.01
C GLU A 236 -16.75 -0.48 1.96
N VAL A 237 -15.50 -0.70 2.38
CA VAL A 237 -14.35 -0.75 1.46
C VAL A 237 -14.42 -1.94 0.50
N LEU A 238 -14.80 -3.12 0.99
CA LEU A 238 -14.76 -4.36 0.21
C LEU A 238 -16.06 -4.69 -0.52
N GLN A 239 -17.21 -4.26 0.01
CA GLN A 239 -18.54 -4.68 -0.45
C GLN A 239 -19.50 -3.51 -0.68
N GLY A 240 -19.16 -2.29 -0.25
CA GLY A 240 -19.97 -1.10 -0.44
C GLY A 240 -19.78 -0.46 -1.81
N ASP A 241 -20.55 0.60 -2.06
CA ASP A 241 -20.39 1.43 -3.24
C ASP A 241 -19.01 2.08 -3.30
N TYR A 242 -18.53 2.35 -4.52
CA TYR A 242 -17.26 3.03 -4.72
C TYR A 242 -17.36 4.50 -4.37
N ARG A 243 -16.85 4.87 -3.19
CA ARG A 243 -16.85 6.23 -2.61
C ARG A 243 -15.46 6.52 -2.03
N PRO A 244 -14.42 6.64 -2.87
CA PRO A 244 -13.04 6.74 -2.40
C PRO A 244 -12.75 7.99 -1.58
N ASP A 245 -13.48 9.09 -1.80
CA ASP A 245 -13.35 10.30 -0.96
C ASP A 245 -13.81 10.07 0.49
N ARG A 246 -14.68 9.08 0.71
CA ARG A 246 -15.14 8.67 2.03
C ARG A 246 -14.38 7.48 2.60
N PHE A 247 -13.96 6.56 1.74
CA PHE A 247 -13.24 5.34 2.10
C PHE A 247 -11.98 5.19 1.25
N PRO A 248 -10.91 5.94 1.56
CA PRO A 248 -9.70 6.00 0.73
C PRO A 248 -9.03 4.66 0.43
N ALA A 249 -9.19 3.66 1.30
CA ALA A 249 -8.68 2.31 1.03
C ALA A 249 -9.27 1.69 -0.25
N GLN A 250 -10.41 2.19 -0.76
CA GLN A 250 -10.98 1.78 -2.05
C GLN A 250 -10.13 2.23 -3.26
N LEU A 251 -9.25 3.24 -3.10
CA LEU A 251 -8.31 3.69 -4.13
C LEU A 251 -7.19 2.66 -4.40
N ILE A 252 -6.99 1.73 -3.47
CA ILE A 252 -5.92 0.74 -3.59
C ILE A 252 -6.38 -0.39 -4.49
N ARG A 253 -5.95 -0.30 -5.75
CA ARG A 253 -6.29 -1.21 -6.86
C ARG A 253 -5.06 -1.39 -7.72
N PRO A 254 -4.16 -2.32 -7.38
CA PRO A 254 -2.88 -2.46 -8.07
C PRO A 254 -3.08 -2.77 -9.56
N ASP A 255 -2.31 -2.07 -10.40
CA ASP A 255 -2.40 -2.17 -11.86
C ASP A 255 -2.03 -3.57 -12.38
N ASN A 256 -0.91 -4.10 -11.90
CA ASN A 256 -0.36 -5.41 -12.29
C ASN A 256 0.16 -6.20 -11.08
N GLY A 257 -0.18 -5.76 -9.86
CA GLY A 257 0.21 -6.39 -8.61
C GLY A 257 -0.88 -7.29 -8.04
N LYS A 258 -0.60 -7.81 -6.85
CA LYS A 258 -1.55 -8.60 -6.06
C LYS A 258 -2.04 -7.78 -4.89
N LEU A 259 -3.34 -7.85 -4.63
CA LEU A 259 -3.96 -7.26 -3.45
C LEU A 259 -4.43 -8.37 -2.51
N LEU A 260 -3.91 -8.36 -1.28
CA LEU A 260 -4.23 -9.32 -0.25
C LEU A 260 -4.70 -8.60 1.01
N TRP A 261 -5.89 -8.93 1.46
CA TRP A 261 -6.41 -8.53 2.76
C TRP A 261 -6.22 -9.67 3.76
N ILE A 262 -5.53 -9.42 4.85
CA ILE A 262 -5.41 -10.36 5.96
C ILE A 262 -6.10 -9.70 7.16
N VAL A 263 -7.21 -10.25 7.57
CA VAL A 263 -8.11 -9.64 8.54
C VAL A 263 -8.45 -10.63 9.64
N ASP A 264 -8.77 -10.18 10.85
CA ASP A 264 -9.30 -11.06 11.88
C ASP A 264 -10.82 -11.21 11.80
N LYS A 265 -11.37 -12.20 12.52
CA LYS A 265 -12.82 -12.44 12.59
C LYS A 265 -13.58 -11.23 13.11
N ALA A 266 -12.99 -10.44 14.02
CA ALA A 266 -13.64 -9.27 14.60
C ALA A 266 -13.81 -8.16 13.55
N ALA A 267 -12.79 -7.89 12.74
CA ALA A 267 -12.87 -6.96 11.62
C ALA A 267 -13.78 -7.48 10.49
N ALA A 268 -13.76 -8.79 10.24
CA ALA A 268 -14.52 -9.42 9.15
C ALA A 268 -15.99 -9.67 9.46
N ARG A 269 -16.47 -9.37 10.68
CA ARG A 269 -17.81 -9.81 11.18
C ARG A 269 -19.02 -9.38 10.34
N TYR A 270 -18.87 -8.35 9.51
CA TYR A 270 -19.92 -7.86 8.62
C TYR A 270 -19.71 -8.23 7.15
N LEU A 271 -18.63 -8.93 6.83
CA LEU A 271 -18.43 -9.43 5.47
C LEU A 271 -19.36 -10.60 5.17
N THR A 272 -19.94 -10.61 3.96
CA THR A 272 -20.75 -11.72 3.48
C THR A 272 -19.89 -12.78 2.79
N HIS A 273 -20.33 -14.05 2.78
CA HIS A 273 -19.55 -15.21 2.34
C HIS A 273 -19.15 -15.20 0.84
N SER A 274 -19.65 -14.28 0.04
CA SER A 274 -19.42 -14.24 -1.42
C SER A 274 -17.99 -13.89 -1.85
N ILE A 275 -17.10 -13.52 -0.91
CA ILE A 275 -15.74 -13.00 -1.22
C ILE A 275 -14.64 -13.84 -0.55
N ILE A 276 -15.01 -14.83 0.26
CA ILE A 276 -14.01 -15.67 0.94
C ILE A 276 -13.56 -16.77 -0.03
N ILE A 277 -12.39 -16.62 -0.63
CA ILE A 277 -11.73 -17.63 -1.45
C ILE A 277 -10.44 -18.08 -0.74
#